data_f9926c569365756edfcabf153209ed92
#
_entry.id   f9926c569365756edfcabf153209ed92
#
_cell.length_a   1.000
_cell.length_b   1.000
_cell.length_c   1.000
_cell.angle_alpha   90.00
_cell.angle_beta   90.00
_cell.angle_gamma   90.00
#
_symmetry.space_group_name_H-M   'P 1'
#
loop_
_entity.id
_entity.type
_entity.pdbx_description
1 polymer ?
#
loop_
_entity_poly.entity_id
_entity_poly.type
_entity_poly.pdbx_seq_one_letter_code
_entity_poly.pdbx_strand_id
1 'polypeptide(L)'
;MRNLYEQCLKLTQFAAMEFEEIFQFSQERLKQALETELIENGYAVRKQRGFLYAEGTVPVLLVAHLDTVHRTQLETICYSADGTVMMSPQGIGGDDRAGVYMILRLIQSCHCHVLFCEDEETGGHGARAFTKSGIKPDVNYIVELDRTGSNDAVFYQCRNWQFERHINSFGFQTAFGSFSDISILAPHLNLAAVNLSTGYYHAHQPGEYVRLDKVEELIGRVEKLLQTKTERLSYTQKFTARKLGEPNDLQRKRLIALSDAHFVRINHQNVADGRGYYMDISGRIYLYLEECDRMVHIRDAEA
;
A
#
# COMPACT_ATOMS: atom_id res chain seq x y z
N MET A 1 5.61 -31.84 -8.42
CA MET A 1 5.62 -30.39 -8.20
C MET A 1 6.34 -30.13 -6.88
N ARG A 2 7.43 -29.39 -6.88
CA ARG A 2 8.06 -28.94 -5.62
C ARG A 2 7.08 -28.02 -4.93
N ASN A 3 6.81 -28.28 -3.66
CA ASN A 3 5.91 -27.49 -2.82
C ASN A 3 6.38 -26.02 -2.83
N LEU A 4 5.47 -25.07 -3.09
CA LEU A 4 5.75 -23.63 -3.02
C LEU A 4 6.37 -23.24 -1.67
N TYR A 5 5.95 -23.90 -0.59
CA TYR A 5 6.54 -23.78 0.74
C TYR A 5 8.05 -24.12 0.75
N GLU A 6 8.47 -25.24 0.12
CA GLU A 6 9.90 -25.56 0.00
C GLU A 6 10.65 -24.55 -0.89
N GLN A 7 9.97 -23.94 -1.86
CA GLN A 7 10.56 -22.87 -2.67
C GLN A 7 10.71 -21.58 -1.85
N CYS A 8 9.72 -21.19 -1.06
CA CYS A 8 9.81 -20.06 -0.14
C CYS A 8 10.94 -20.26 0.89
N LEU A 9 11.03 -21.44 1.52
CA LEU A 9 12.11 -21.77 2.45
C LEU A 9 13.49 -21.76 1.80
N LYS A 10 13.62 -22.18 0.55
CA LYS A 10 14.92 -22.21 -0.17
C LYS A 10 15.33 -20.86 -0.73
N LEU A 11 14.39 -19.96 -0.93
CA LEU A 11 14.65 -18.60 -1.44
C LEU A 11 14.99 -17.61 -0.32
N THR A 12 14.65 -17.93 0.92
CA THR A 12 15.03 -17.17 2.11
C THR A 12 16.34 -17.67 2.71
N GLN A 13 17.42 -17.68 1.92
CA GLN A 13 18.78 -17.75 2.50
C GLN A 13 19.16 -16.41 3.13
N PHE A 14 18.30 -15.90 4.01
CA PHE A 14 18.69 -14.86 4.94
C PHE A 14 19.45 -15.51 6.08
N ALA A 15 20.65 -15.03 6.34
CA ALA A 15 21.53 -15.64 7.33
C ALA A 15 20.99 -15.57 8.77
N ALA A 16 19.99 -14.75 9.05
CA ALA A 16 19.52 -14.45 10.42
C ALA A 16 18.03 -14.78 10.67
N MET A 17 17.19 -14.98 9.67
CA MET A 17 15.74 -15.12 9.88
C MET A 17 15.09 -16.10 8.90
N GLU A 18 14.39 -17.12 9.43
CA GLU A 18 13.59 -18.03 8.62
C GLU A 18 12.22 -17.43 8.29
N PHE A 19 11.61 -17.84 7.16
CA PHE A 19 10.31 -17.33 6.71
C PHE A 19 9.24 -17.37 7.80
N GLU A 20 9.08 -18.52 8.49
CA GLU A 20 8.07 -18.67 9.53
C GLU A 20 8.35 -17.80 10.77
N GLU A 21 9.61 -17.52 11.07
CA GLU A 21 9.99 -16.70 12.23
C GLU A 21 9.46 -15.27 12.13
N ILE A 22 9.34 -14.71 10.90
CA ILE A 22 8.75 -13.38 10.66
C ILE A 22 7.34 -13.30 11.27
N PHE A 23 6.57 -14.38 11.14
CA PHE A 23 5.20 -14.45 11.64
C PHE A 23 5.14 -14.75 13.15
N GLN A 24 6.13 -15.43 13.70
CA GLN A 24 6.18 -15.85 15.11
C GLN A 24 6.77 -14.78 16.04
N PHE A 25 7.54 -13.83 15.51
CA PHE A 25 8.19 -12.81 16.32
C PHE A 25 7.20 -11.79 16.88
N SER A 26 7.42 -11.37 18.12
CA SER A 26 6.83 -10.14 18.63
C SER A 26 7.32 -8.94 17.83
N GLN A 27 6.59 -7.83 17.82
CA GLN A 27 6.99 -6.60 17.15
C GLN A 27 8.43 -6.18 17.49
N GLU A 28 8.78 -6.20 18.78
CA GLU A 28 10.11 -5.81 19.25
C GLU A 28 11.21 -6.76 18.74
N ARG A 29 10.97 -8.08 18.83
CA ARG A 29 11.92 -9.08 18.34
C ARG A 29 12.09 -9.01 16.83
N LEU A 30 11.00 -8.82 16.09
CA LEU A 30 11.05 -8.63 14.65
C LEU A 30 11.88 -7.41 14.28
N LYS A 31 11.66 -6.28 14.93
CA LYS A 31 12.43 -5.06 14.69
C LYS A 31 13.93 -5.26 14.94
N GLN A 32 14.31 -6.01 15.97
CA GLN A 32 15.71 -6.35 16.24
C GLN A 32 16.32 -7.25 15.17
N ALA A 33 15.58 -8.27 14.73
CA ALA A 33 16.01 -9.17 13.67
C ALA A 33 16.18 -8.42 12.34
N LEU A 34 15.22 -7.56 12.00
CA LEU A 34 15.25 -6.73 10.79
C LEU A 34 16.43 -5.73 10.79
N GLU A 35 16.77 -5.15 11.95
CA GLU A 35 17.94 -4.29 12.07
C GLU A 35 19.22 -5.06 11.71
N THR A 36 19.38 -6.27 12.23
CA THR A 36 20.53 -7.12 11.94
C THR A 36 20.58 -7.49 10.46
N GLU A 37 19.44 -7.94 9.91
CA GLU A 37 19.31 -8.34 8.51
C GLU A 37 19.67 -7.19 7.55
N LEU A 38 19.16 -5.99 7.82
CA LEU A 38 19.46 -4.81 6.99
C LEU A 38 20.93 -4.42 7.05
N ILE A 39 21.56 -4.49 8.22
CA ILE A 39 23.01 -4.22 8.37
C ILE A 39 23.84 -5.24 7.60
N GLU A 40 23.50 -6.53 7.67
CA GLU A 40 24.15 -7.60 6.93
C GLU A 40 24.01 -7.44 5.42
N ASN A 41 22.88 -6.87 4.96
CA ASN A 41 22.66 -6.50 3.56
C ASN A 41 23.25 -5.15 3.16
N GLY A 42 24.11 -4.55 3.99
CA GLY A 42 24.89 -3.36 3.67
C GLY A 42 24.14 -2.02 3.83
N TYR A 43 23.02 -2.00 4.54
CA TYR A 43 22.27 -0.78 4.78
C TYR A 43 22.85 0.05 5.94
N ALA A 44 22.78 1.37 5.78
CA ALA A 44 22.91 2.31 6.89
C ALA A 44 21.57 2.41 7.62
N VAL A 45 21.49 1.84 8.82
CA VAL A 45 20.24 1.70 9.58
C VAL A 45 20.12 2.76 10.67
N ARG A 46 18.92 3.31 10.83
CA ARG A 46 18.53 4.22 11.91
C ARG A 46 17.34 3.64 12.67
N LYS A 47 17.61 3.07 13.84
CA LYS A 47 16.58 2.56 14.74
C LYS A 47 16.20 3.63 15.75
N GLN A 48 14.89 3.95 15.85
CA GLN A 48 14.32 4.82 16.87
C GLN A 48 13.05 4.17 17.44
N ARG A 49 12.57 4.69 18.56
CA ARG A 49 11.26 4.28 19.08
C ARG A 49 10.19 4.62 18.04
N GLY A 50 9.41 3.64 17.65
CA GLY A 50 8.34 3.75 16.69
C GLY A 50 8.72 3.31 15.27
N PHE A 51 10.00 3.25 14.90
CA PHE A 51 10.37 2.85 13.54
C PHE A 51 11.80 2.31 13.40
N LEU A 52 12.04 1.65 12.27
CA LEU A 52 13.34 1.26 11.75
C LEU A 52 13.45 1.78 10.32
N TYR A 53 14.43 2.62 10.04
CA TYR A 53 14.68 3.17 8.70
C TYR A 53 16.04 2.72 8.18
N ALA A 54 16.08 2.32 6.91
CA ALA A 54 17.31 1.96 6.21
C ALA A 54 17.44 2.77 4.91
N GLU A 55 18.61 3.39 4.71
CA GLU A 55 18.88 4.23 3.55
C GLU A 55 19.39 3.38 2.39
N GLY A 56 18.71 3.43 1.25
CA GLY A 56 19.03 2.70 0.03
C GLY A 56 19.58 3.59 -1.08
N THR A 57 19.78 2.99 -2.26
CA THR A 57 20.28 3.69 -3.47
C THR A 57 19.23 3.78 -4.57
N VAL A 58 18.22 2.90 -4.55
CA VAL A 58 17.06 3.00 -5.44
C VAL A 58 16.10 4.02 -4.85
N PRO A 59 15.69 5.07 -5.58
CA PRO A 59 14.96 6.21 -5.03
C PRO A 59 13.46 5.89 -4.82
N VAL A 60 13.16 4.82 -4.11
CA VAL A 60 11.81 4.40 -3.69
C VAL A 60 11.85 4.06 -2.21
N LEU A 61 10.88 4.54 -1.44
CA LEU A 61 10.69 4.16 -0.06
C LEU A 61 9.69 3.02 0.04
N LEU A 62 10.15 1.85 0.45
CA LEU A 62 9.28 0.72 0.81
C LEU A 62 8.86 0.84 2.26
N VAL A 63 7.57 0.62 2.53
CA VAL A 63 6.98 0.75 3.88
C VAL A 63 6.18 -0.50 4.21
N ALA A 64 6.29 -0.99 5.44
CA ALA A 64 5.45 -2.01 6.06
C ALA A 64 5.38 -1.79 7.56
N HIS A 65 4.36 -2.34 8.24
CA HIS A 65 4.29 -2.24 9.69
C HIS A 65 4.65 -3.55 10.40
N LEU A 66 5.00 -3.44 11.68
CA LEU A 66 5.56 -4.55 12.46
C LEU A 66 4.59 -5.16 13.46
N ASP A 67 3.54 -4.45 13.82
CA ASP A 67 2.50 -4.96 14.72
C ASP A 67 1.48 -5.82 13.99
N THR A 68 0.58 -6.40 14.74
CA THR A 68 -0.59 -7.13 14.27
C THR A 68 -1.67 -7.04 15.36
N VAL A 69 -2.92 -7.12 14.97
CA VAL A 69 -4.06 -7.13 15.91
C VAL A 69 -4.12 -8.40 16.77
N HIS A 70 -3.47 -9.47 16.35
CA HIS A 70 -3.48 -10.75 17.05
C HIS A 70 -2.61 -10.70 18.31
N ARG A 71 -3.24 -10.91 19.47
CA ARG A 71 -2.58 -10.81 20.79
C ARG A 71 -2.00 -12.13 21.26
N THR A 72 -2.46 -13.24 20.70
CA THR A 72 -1.99 -14.58 21.05
C THR A 72 -0.72 -14.87 20.26
N GLN A 73 0.31 -15.34 20.96
CA GLN A 73 1.52 -15.79 20.29
C GLN A 73 1.20 -16.92 19.32
N LEU A 74 1.80 -16.86 18.15
CA LEU A 74 1.64 -17.86 17.11
C LEU A 74 2.36 -19.17 17.55
N GLU A 75 1.60 -20.23 17.75
CA GLU A 75 2.12 -21.54 18.18
C GLU A 75 2.12 -22.55 17.01
N THR A 76 1.16 -22.41 16.12
CA THR A 76 0.94 -23.38 15.04
C THR A 76 0.70 -22.68 13.72
N ILE A 77 1.48 -23.04 12.72
CA ILE A 77 1.26 -22.65 11.34
C ILE A 77 0.72 -23.85 10.57
N CYS A 78 -0.39 -23.66 9.87
CA CYS A 78 -1.05 -24.67 9.05
C CYS A 78 -0.93 -24.31 7.58
N TYR A 79 -0.75 -25.31 6.74
CA TYR A 79 -0.69 -25.14 5.29
C TYR A 79 -1.79 -25.94 4.60
N SER A 80 -2.31 -25.43 3.48
CA SER A 80 -3.15 -26.23 2.60
C SER A 80 -2.38 -27.42 2.00
N ALA A 81 -3.10 -28.43 1.55
CA ALA A 81 -2.48 -29.66 1.00
C ALA A 81 -1.56 -29.38 -0.20
N ASP A 82 -1.80 -28.33 -0.96
CA ASP A 82 -0.98 -27.91 -2.09
C ASP A 82 0.13 -26.90 -1.68
N GLY A 83 0.17 -26.50 -0.40
CA GLY A 83 1.15 -25.56 0.14
C GLY A 83 0.98 -24.10 -0.32
N THR A 84 -0.17 -23.75 -0.90
CA THR A 84 -0.40 -22.38 -1.41
C THR A 84 -0.99 -21.43 -0.38
N VAL A 85 -1.61 -21.95 0.67
CA VAL A 85 -2.25 -21.18 1.75
C VAL A 85 -1.55 -21.44 3.07
N MET A 86 -1.23 -20.39 3.79
CA MET A 86 -0.71 -20.42 5.16
C MET A 86 -1.68 -19.71 6.11
N MET A 87 -2.00 -20.34 7.23
CA MET A 87 -2.91 -19.80 8.25
C MET A 87 -2.56 -20.30 9.65
N SER A 88 -3.18 -19.73 10.66
CA SER A 88 -3.04 -20.18 12.05
C SER A 88 -4.36 -20.08 12.81
N PRO A 89 -4.65 -21.04 13.72
CA PRO A 89 -5.79 -20.90 14.63
C PRO A 89 -5.69 -19.70 15.58
N GLN A 90 -4.47 -19.18 15.81
CA GLN A 90 -4.21 -18.01 16.64
C GLN A 90 -4.36 -16.68 15.86
N GLY A 91 -4.64 -16.73 14.57
CA GLY A 91 -4.49 -15.64 13.63
C GLY A 91 -3.05 -15.56 13.09
N ILE A 92 -2.88 -15.56 11.76
CA ILE A 92 -1.53 -15.63 11.17
C ILE A 92 -0.78 -14.29 11.22
N GLY A 93 -1.50 -13.16 11.27
CA GLY A 93 -0.88 -11.84 11.21
C GLY A 93 -0.25 -11.56 9.85
N GLY A 94 -0.90 -11.97 8.77
CA GLY A 94 -0.50 -11.65 7.40
C GLY A 94 -0.48 -10.14 7.17
N ASP A 95 -1.34 -9.44 7.85
CA ASP A 95 -1.38 -8.01 8.09
C ASP A 95 -0.44 -7.67 9.28
N ASP A 96 0.80 -7.15 9.11
CA ASP A 96 1.46 -6.94 7.80
C ASP A 96 2.79 -7.74 7.70
N ARG A 97 2.83 -8.95 8.25
CA ARG A 97 4.03 -9.81 8.13
C ARG A 97 4.31 -10.20 6.66
N ALA A 98 3.25 -10.21 5.81
CA ALA A 98 3.40 -10.46 4.40
C ALA A 98 4.18 -9.32 3.71
N GLY A 99 3.87 -8.06 4.02
CA GLY A 99 4.61 -6.90 3.50
C GLY A 99 6.05 -6.86 4.00
N VAL A 100 6.30 -7.16 5.27
CA VAL A 100 7.66 -7.30 5.81
C VAL A 100 8.46 -8.34 5.02
N TYR A 101 7.88 -9.53 4.78
CA TYR A 101 8.53 -10.57 3.98
C TYR A 101 8.79 -10.11 2.54
N MET A 102 7.82 -9.47 1.90
CA MET A 102 7.98 -8.96 0.54
C MET A 102 9.15 -7.95 0.47
N ILE A 103 9.26 -7.04 1.43
CA ILE A 103 10.36 -6.07 1.48
C ILE A 103 11.70 -6.79 1.59
N LEU A 104 11.84 -7.77 2.48
CA LEU A 104 13.06 -8.55 2.63
C LEU A 104 13.48 -9.26 1.34
N ARG A 105 12.50 -9.74 0.57
CA ARG A 105 12.76 -10.36 -0.74
C ARG A 105 13.17 -9.32 -1.79
N LEU A 106 12.51 -8.18 -1.85
CA LEU A 106 12.75 -7.12 -2.83
C LEU A 106 14.11 -6.45 -2.65
N ILE A 107 14.58 -6.26 -1.42
CA ILE A 107 15.88 -5.63 -1.16
C ILE A 107 17.08 -6.49 -1.60
N GLN A 108 16.88 -7.76 -1.88
CA GLN A 108 17.94 -8.63 -2.44
C GLN A 108 18.32 -8.23 -3.88
N SER A 109 17.37 -7.71 -4.65
CA SER A 109 17.58 -7.29 -6.04
C SER A 109 17.51 -5.78 -6.24
N CYS A 110 16.83 -5.06 -5.35
CA CYS A 110 16.58 -3.63 -5.45
C CYS A 110 16.92 -2.95 -4.13
N HIS A 111 18.08 -2.34 -4.02
CA HIS A 111 18.54 -1.66 -2.79
C HIS A 111 17.77 -0.36 -2.53
N CYS A 112 16.44 -0.51 -2.25
CA CYS A 112 15.50 0.57 -1.96
C CYS A 112 15.70 1.13 -0.55
N HIS A 113 15.21 2.35 -0.29
CA HIS A 113 15.00 2.81 1.08
C HIS A 113 13.88 1.99 1.73
N VAL A 114 14.04 1.67 3.01
CA VAL A 114 13.08 0.85 3.76
C VAL A 114 12.66 1.58 5.03
N LEU A 115 11.38 1.52 5.35
CA LEU A 115 10.81 2.00 6.61
C LEU A 115 9.87 0.94 7.17
N PHE A 116 10.20 0.42 8.34
CA PHE A 116 9.31 -0.41 9.13
C PHE A 116 8.73 0.41 10.28
N CYS A 117 7.42 0.49 10.35
CA CYS A 117 6.69 1.24 11.38
C CYS A 117 6.19 0.33 12.49
N GLU A 118 6.16 0.83 13.73
CA GLU A 118 5.52 0.19 14.87
C GLU A 118 4.13 0.79 15.08
N ASP A 119 3.21 -0.02 15.62
CA ASP A 119 1.90 0.43 16.11
C ASP A 119 1.03 1.14 15.03
N GLU A 120 0.99 0.59 13.81
CA GLU A 120 0.10 1.03 12.74
C GLU A 120 -1.36 0.84 13.15
N GLU A 121 -1.70 -0.36 13.65
CA GLU A 121 -3.04 -0.83 14.02
C GLU A 121 -3.68 -0.02 15.17
N THR A 122 -2.88 0.74 15.86
CA THR A 122 -3.33 1.63 16.94
C THR A 122 -3.31 3.11 16.55
N GLY A 123 -3.14 3.41 15.25
CA GLY A 123 -3.26 4.76 14.67
C GLY A 123 -1.98 5.33 14.07
N GLY A 124 -1.09 4.50 13.54
CA GLY A 124 0.09 4.93 12.80
C GLY A 124 1.12 5.65 13.66
N HIS A 125 1.37 5.13 14.86
CA HIS A 125 2.31 5.77 15.79
C HIS A 125 3.75 5.79 15.23
N GLY A 126 4.15 4.74 14.52
CA GLY A 126 5.45 4.63 13.88
C GLY A 126 5.65 5.67 12.79
N ALA A 127 4.70 5.81 11.88
CA ALA A 127 4.73 6.85 10.85
C ALA A 127 4.80 8.26 11.46
N ARG A 128 4.01 8.52 12.52
CA ARG A 128 4.07 9.81 13.24
C ARG A 128 5.43 10.04 13.92
N ALA A 129 6.07 8.99 14.44
CA ALA A 129 7.40 9.10 15.00
C ALA A 129 8.44 9.43 13.90
N PHE A 130 8.32 8.76 12.75
CA PHE A 130 9.19 9.02 11.60
C PHE A 130 9.06 10.48 11.11
N THR A 131 7.86 11.03 10.99
CA THR A 131 7.67 12.42 10.56
C THR A 131 8.31 13.43 11.51
N LYS A 132 8.44 13.10 12.80
CA LYS A 132 9.09 13.95 13.81
C LYS A 132 10.61 13.78 13.89
N SER A 133 11.17 12.75 13.26
CA SER A 133 12.60 12.42 13.32
C SER A 133 13.50 13.38 12.55
N GLY A 134 12.92 14.16 11.62
CA GLY A 134 13.67 15.03 10.72
C GLY A 134 14.35 14.29 9.55
N ILE A 135 14.21 12.97 9.44
CA ILE A 135 14.73 12.19 8.32
C ILE A 135 13.97 12.56 7.05
N LYS A 136 14.71 12.87 5.99
CA LYS A 136 14.16 13.21 4.66
C LYS A 136 14.77 12.26 3.64
N PRO A 137 14.11 11.14 3.31
CA PRO A 137 14.60 10.22 2.30
C PRO A 137 14.68 10.91 0.93
N ASP A 138 15.78 10.68 0.21
CA ASP A 138 15.90 11.14 -1.17
C ASP A 138 15.29 10.11 -2.12
N VAL A 139 13.96 10.14 -2.21
CA VAL A 139 13.17 9.19 -2.98
C VAL A 139 12.18 9.89 -3.89
N ASN A 140 11.75 9.20 -4.93
CA ASN A 140 10.83 9.70 -5.94
C ASN A 140 9.36 9.47 -5.58
N TYR A 141 9.06 8.38 -4.87
CA TYR A 141 7.72 8.02 -4.41
C TYR A 141 7.79 6.97 -3.29
N ILE A 142 6.65 6.65 -2.70
CA ILE A 142 6.51 5.69 -1.58
C ILE A 142 5.63 4.53 -2.04
N VAL A 143 6.05 3.31 -1.74
CA VAL A 143 5.26 2.08 -1.87
C VAL A 143 5.14 1.43 -0.51
N GLU A 144 3.93 1.40 0.02
CA GLU A 144 3.59 0.61 1.18
C GLU A 144 3.08 -0.76 0.74
N LEU A 145 3.50 -1.78 1.42
CA LEU A 145 3.11 -3.16 1.17
C LEU A 145 2.29 -3.65 2.38
N ASP A 146 1.01 -3.28 2.41
CA ASP A 146 0.11 -3.48 3.54
C ASP A 146 -1.36 -3.46 3.08
N ARG A 147 -1.66 -4.07 1.95
CA ARG A 147 -3.04 -4.14 1.49
C ARG A 147 -3.49 -5.58 1.31
N THR A 148 -4.68 -5.90 1.80
CA THR A 148 -5.32 -7.21 1.56
C THR A 148 -5.48 -7.50 0.07
N GLY A 149 -5.56 -8.80 -0.28
CA GLY A 149 -5.83 -9.21 -1.66
C GLY A 149 -4.58 -9.33 -2.52
N SER A 150 -4.75 -9.28 -3.84
CA SER A 150 -3.66 -9.53 -4.79
C SER A 150 -3.57 -8.54 -5.95
N ASN A 151 -4.44 -7.52 -6.00
CA ASN A 151 -4.48 -6.60 -7.14
C ASN A 151 -4.70 -5.14 -6.77
N ASP A 152 -5.03 -4.85 -5.53
CA ASP A 152 -5.41 -3.51 -5.12
C ASP A 152 -4.21 -2.56 -5.05
N ALA A 153 -4.45 -1.31 -5.46
CA ALA A 153 -3.59 -0.16 -5.26
C ALA A 153 -4.41 0.97 -4.62
N VAL A 154 -4.09 1.34 -3.39
CA VAL A 154 -4.80 2.38 -2.64
C VAL A 154 -3.94 3.62 -2.52
N PHE A 155 -4.42 4.74 -3.03
CA PHE A 155 -3.68 6.01 -3.06
C PHE A 155 -4.12 6.98 -1.96
N TYR A 156 -5.15 6.63 -1.19
CA TYR A 156 -5.79 7.46 -0.17
C TYR A 156 -6.12 8.86 -0.73
N GLN A 157 -5.49 9.90 -0.21
CA GLN A 157 -5.70 11.28 -0.67
C GLN A 157 -4.63 11.76 -1.66
N CYS A 158 -3.73 10.91 -2.10
CA CYS A 158 -2.77 11.23 -3.15
C CYS A 158 -3.48 11.40 -4.48
N ARG A 159 -3.39 12.60 -5.08
CA ARG A 159 -4.10 12.95 -6.31
C ARG A 159 -3.18 13.05 -7.52
N ASN A 160 -2.12 12.26 -7.55
CA ASN A 160 -1.19 12.23 -8.66
C ASN A 160 -1.64 11.20 -9.70
N TRP A 161 -2.38 11.64 -10.72
CA TRP A 161 -2.90 10.77 -11.78
C TRP A 161 -1.79 10.10 -12.63
N GLN A 162 -0.62 10.75 -12.76
CA GLN A 162 0.53 10.16 -13.45
C GLN A 162 1.06 8.97 -12.67
N PHE A 163 1.14 9.13 -11.35
CA PHE A 163 1.55 8.05 -10.46
C PHE A 163 0.53 6.91 -10.45
N GLU A 164 -0.76 7.21 -10.35
CA GLU A 164 -1.82 6.21 -10.41
C GLU A 164 -1.77 5.40 -11.72
N ARG A 165 -1.63 6.09 -12.86
CA ARG A 165 -1.47 5.42 -14.16
C ARG A 165 -0.21 4.57 -14.21
N HIS A 166 0.90 5.06 -13.66
CA HIS A 166 2.16 4.34 -13.59
C HIS A 166 1.99 3.03 -12.80
N ILE A 167 1.43 3.08 -11.60
CA ILE A 167 1.18 1.89 -10.77
C ILE A 167 0.24 0.90 -11.46
N ASN A 168 -0.86 1.40 -12.03
CA ASN A 168 -1.86 0.55 -12.69
C ASN A 168 -1.28 -0.15 -13.95
N SER A 169 -0.25 0.42 -14.58
CA SER A 169 0.42 -0.22 -15.72
C SER A 169 1.15 -1.52 -15.35
N PHE A 170 1.40 -1.77 -14.07
CA PHE A 170 1.96 -3.02 -13.54
C PHE A 170 0.87 -4.04 -13.15
N GLY A 171 -0.39 -3.82 -13.56
CA GLY A 171 -1.50 -4.76 -13.35
C GLY A 171 -2.22 -4.59 -12.02
N PHE A 172 -1.93 -3.54 -11.25
CA PHE A 172 -2.72 -3.17 -10.08
C PHE A 172 -3.99 -2.42 -10.48
N GLN A 173 -4.98 -2.44 -9.60
CA GLN A 173 -6.26 -1.77 -9.79
C GLN A 173 -6.49 -0.79 -8.65
N THR A 174 -6.87 0.44 -8.99
CA THR A 174 -7.20 1.45 -7.99
C THR A 174 -8.35 0.98 -7.12
N ALA A 175 -8.12 0.97 -5.81
CA ALA A 175 -9.09 0.58 -4.80
C ALA A 175 -9.22 1.67 -3.73
N PHE A 176 -10.19 1.49 -2.84
CA PHE A 176 -10.44 2.40 -1.72
C PHE A 176 -9.87 1.81 -0.42
N GLY A 177 -9.30 2.69 0.42
CA GLY A 177 -8.86 2.38 1.78
C GLY A 177 -9.10 3.58 2.70
N SER A 178 -9.29 3.30 3.99
CA SER A 178 -9.59 4.33 5.00
C SER A 178 -8.34 4.99 5.57
N PHE A 179 -7.33 4.17 5.90
CA PHE A 179 -6.12 4.61 6.58
C PHE A 179 -4.97 3.61 6.32
N SER A 180 -3.75 4.06 6.43
CA SER A 180 -2.50 3.32 6.58
C SER A 180 -1.36 4.31 6.86
N ASP A 181 -0.14 3.84 7.12
CA ASP A 181 1.01 4.69 7.46
C ASP A 181 1.31 5.74 6.39
N ILE A 182 1.13 5.44 5.10
CA ILE A 182 1.33 6.42 4.03
C ILE A 182 0.28 7.55 4.04
N SER A 183 -0.84 7.39 4.71
CA SER A 183 -1.78 8.50 4.93
C SER A 183 -1.14 9.63 5.76
N ILE A 184 -0.10 9.29 6.55
CA ILE A 184 0.69 10.22 7.37
C ILE A 184 1.97 10.63 6.64
N LEU A 185 2.69 9.65 6.08
CA LEU A 185 4.01 9.85 5.48
C LEU A 185 3.95 10.66 4.18
N ALA A 186 3.01 10.35 3.29
CA ALA A 186 2.91 10.95 1.97
C ALA A 186 2.72 12.48 2.00
N PRO A 187 1.74 13.04 2.74
CA PRO A 187 1.59 14.49 2.85
C PRO A 187 2.77 15.15 3.55
N HIS A 188 3.38 14.51 4.57
CA HIS A 188 4.52 15.07 5.28
C HIS A 188 5.76 15.19 4.39
N LEU A 189 6.06 14.16 3.62
CA LEU A 189 7.22 14.13 2.71
C LEU A 189 6.94 14.82 1.38
N ASN A 190 5.69 15.18 1.10
CA ASN A 190 5.20 15.68 -0.19
C ASN A 190 5.59 14.76 -1.35
N LEU A 191 5.37 13.45 -1.16
CA LEU A 191 5.65 12.40 -2.12
C LEU A 191 4.39 11.65 -2.49
N ALA A 192 4.24 11.27 -3.76
CA ALA A 192 3.21 10.35 -4.18
C ALA A 192 3.41 9.01 -3.45
N ALA A 193 2.30 8.39 -3.06
CA ALA A 193 2.33 7.14 -2.31
C ALA A 193 1.20 6.22 -2.71
N VAL A 194 1.45 4.92 -2.62
CA VAL A 194 0.48 3.86 -2.87
C VAL A 194 0.66 2.74 -1.85
N ASN A 195 -0.44 2.15 -1.39
CA ASN A 195 -0.45 0.91 -0.64
C ASN A 195 -0.92 -0.22 -1.56
N LEU A 196 -0.09 -1.25 -1.70
CA LEU A 196 -0.29 -2.37 -2.62
C LEU A 196 -0.64 -3.66 -1.88
N SER A 197 -1.47 -4.49 -2.52
CA SER A 197 -1.81 -5.83 -2.01
C SER A 197 -0.57 -6.68 -1.76
N THR A 198 -0.61 -7.49 -0.70
CA THR A 198 0.51 -8.35 -0.25
C THR A 198 0.16 -9.83 -0.16
N GLY A 199 -1.06 -10.22 -0.57
CA GLY A 199 -1.46 -11.63 -0.62
C GLY A 199 -2.04 -12.20 0.66
N TYR A 200 -2.29 -11.39 1.70
CA TYR A 200 -3.10 -11.79 2.84
C TYR A 200 -4.59 -11.49 2.60
N TYR A 201 -5.44 -12.19 3.32
CA TYR A 201 -6.90 -12.11 3.19
C TYR A 201 -7.56 -12.24 4.56
N HIS A 202 -8.74 -11.68 4.71
CA HIS A 202 -9.53 -11.69 5.94
C HIS A 202 -8.78 -11.04 7.13
N ALA A 203 -8.12 -9.90 6.88
CA ALA A 203 -7.44 -9.11 7.89
C ALA A 203 -8.30 -8.93 9.16
N HIS A 204 -7.65 -8.92 10.31
CA HIS A 204 -8.28 -8.68 11.62
C HIS A 204 -9.32 -9.74 12.04
N GLN A 205 -9.36 -10.91 11.37
CA GLN A 205 -10.29 -11.99 11.68
C GLN A 205 -9.56 -13.27 12.07
N PRO A 206 -10.17 -14.15 12.88
CA PRO A 206 -9.56 -15.45 13.23
C PRO A 206 -9.26 -16.35 12.03
N GLY A 207 -9.95 -16.13 10.91
CA GLY A 207 -9.75 -16.85 9.66
C GLY A 207 -8.79 -16.17 8.68
N GLU A 208 -7.94 -15.28 9.14
CA GLU A 208 -6.91 -14.65 8.32
C GLU A 208 -5.96 -15.69 7.76
N TYR A 209 -5.60 -15.50 6.48
CA TYR A 209 -4.67 -16.40 5.79
C TYR A 209 -3.82 -15.66 4.77
N VAL A 210 -2.69 -16.24 4.41
CA VAL A 210 -1.77 -15.74 3.38
C VAL A 210 -1.74 -16.71 2.20
N ARG A 211 -1.88 -16.17 0.99
CA ARG A 211 -1.72 -16.89 -0.27
C ARG A 211 -0.27 -16.77 -0.75
N LEU A 212 0.54 -17.79 -0.49
CA LEU A 212 1.97 -17.78 -0.82
C LEU A 212 2.24 -17.62 -2.32
N ASP A 213 1.39 -18.24 -3.16
CA ASP A 213 1.45 -18.09 -4.61
C ASP A 213 1.18 -16.64 -5.05
N LYS A 214 0.32 -15.92 -4.33
CA LYS A 214 0.03 -14.51 -4.61
C LYS A 214 1.13 -13.59 -4.10
N VAL A 215 1.70 -13.87 -2.94
CA VAL A 215 2.89 -13.17 -2.42
C VAL A 215 4.03 -13.20 -3.45
N GLU A 216 4.36 -14.39 -3.97
CA GLU A 216 5.42 -14.55 -4.97
C GLU A 216 5.10 -13.83 -6.30
N GLU A 217 3.85 -13.89 -6.76
CA GLU A 217 3.39 -13.13 -7.94
C GLU A 217 3.57 -11.62 -7.73
N LEU A 218 3.19 -11.11 -6.55
CA LEU A 218 3.25 -9.70 -6.21
C LEU A 218 4.69 -9.21 -6.05
N ILE A 219 5.58 -9.99 -5.45
CA ILE A 219 7.01 -9.69 -5.39
C ILE A 219 7.55 -9.44 -6.81
N GLY A 220 7.30 -10.35 -7.75
CA GLY A 220 7.77 -10.19 -9.13
C GLY A 220 7.14 -8.98 -9.85
N ARG A 221 5.93 -8.58 -9.47
CA ARG A 221 5.24 -7.40 -10.01
C ARG A 221 5.83 -6.11 -9.44
N VAL A 222 6.06 -6.06 -8.14
CA VAL A 222 6.68 -4.90 -7.45
C VAL A 222 8.14 -4.75 -7.89
N GLU A 223 8.88 -5.84 -8.04
CA GLU A 223 10.26 -5.79 -8.53
C GLU A 223 10.37 -5.09 -9.88
N LYS A 224 9.49 -5.41 -10.84
CA LYS A 224 9.42 -4.72 -12.14
C LYS A 224 9.11 -3.22 -11.98
N LEU A 225 8.23 -2.87 -11.04
CA LEU A 225 7.92 -1.47 -10.71
C LEU A 225 9.19 -0.76 -10.22
N LEU A 226 9.93 -1.35 -9.28
CA LEU A 226 11.13 -0.77 -8.67
C LEU A 226 12.30 -0.61 -9.66
N GLN A 227 12.40 -1.48 -10.65
CA GLN A 227 13.41 -1.41 -11.73
C GLN A 227 13.09 -0.35 -12.77
N THR A 228 11.86 0.19 -12.79
CA THR A 228 11.45 1.20 -13.75
C THR A 228 11.82 2.60 -13.26
N LYS A 229 12.65 3.32 -14.04
CA LYS A 229 13.03 4.69 -13.69
C LYS A 229 11.84 5.63 -13.71
N THR A 230 11.70 6.41 -12.66
CA THR A 230 10.68 7.46 -12.52
C THR A 230 11.33 8.76 -12.07
N GLU A 231 10.71 9.87 -12.40
CA GLU A 231 11.03 11.16 -11.78
C GLU A 231 10.35 11.26 -10.41
N ARG A 232 10.72 12.29 -9.63
CA ARG A 232 10.09 12.56 -8.34
C ARG A 232 8.62 12.94 -8.54
N LEU A 233 7.74 12.24 -7.86
CA LEU A 233 6.29 12.39 -7.96
C LEU A 233 5.75 13.00 -6.66
N SER A 234 5.04 14.12 -6.77
CA SER A 234 4.49 14.82 -5.61
C SER A 234 3.19 14.19 -5.12
N TYR A 235 2.93 14.34 -3.81
CA TYR A 235 1.68 13.91 -3.16
C TYR A 235 0.44 14.56 -3.79
N THR A 236 0.49 15.88 -4.00
CA THR A 236 -0.56 16.60 -4.70
C THR A 236 0.04 17.24 -5.93
N GLN A 237 -0.46 16.87 -7.12
CA GLN A 237 -0.24 17.75 -8.24
C GLN A 237 -0.92 19.10 -7.92
N LYS A 238 -0.14 20.17 -7.92
CA LYS A 238 -0.74 21.49 -8.10
C LYS A 238 -1.34 21.46 -9.50
N PHE A 239 -2.63 21.18 -9.60
CA PHE A 239 -3.34 21.62 -10.78
C PHE A 239 -3.13 23.14 -10.84
N THR A 240 -2.35 23.60 -11.79
CA THR A 240 -2.57 24.92 -12.31
C THR A 240 -4.00 24.87 -12.79
N ALA A 241 -4.92 25.36 -11.97
CA ALA A 241 -6.25 25.62 -12.42
C ALA A 241 -6.08 26.55 -13.64
N ARG A 242 -6.14 25.97 -14.85
CA ARG A 242 -6.69 26.74 -15.93
C ARG A 242 -8.00 27.23 -15.33
N LYS A 243 -8.16 28.55 -15.20
CA LYS A 243 -9.45 29.15 -14.93
C LYS A 243 -10.37 28.47 -15.95
N LEU A 244 -11.08 27.45 -15.51
CA LEU A 244 -12.17 26.89 -16.28
C LEU A 244 -13.12 28.05 -16.37
N GLY A 245 -13.23 28.62 -17.56
CA GLY A 245 -14.26 29.61 -17.85
C GLY A 245 -15.60 29.00 -17.45
N GLU A 246 -16.58 29.81 -17.21
CA GLU A 246 -17.93 29.33 -16.92
C GLU A 246 -18.29 28.23 -17.92
N PRO A 247 -18.97 27.13 -17.47
CA PRO A 247 -19.32 26.04 -18.33
C PRO A 247 -20.05 26.58 -19.57
N ASN A 248 -19.60 26.19 -20.75
CA ASN A 248 -20.26 26.58 -22.00
C ASN A 248 -21.67 25.96 -22.05
N ASP A 249 -22.51 26.46 -22.95
CA ASP A 249 -23.92 26.01 -23.05
C ASP A 249 -24.06 24.50 -23.29
N LEU A 250 -23.08 23.85 -23.95
CA LEU A 250 -23.07 22.42 -24.18
C LEU A 250 -22.78 21.66 -22.88
N GLN A 251 -21.86 22.13 -22.06
CA GLN A 251 -21.53 21.57 -20.73
C GLN A 251 -22.70 21.75 -19.77
N ARG A 252 -23.40 22.91 -19.79
CA ARG A 252 -24.60 23.15 -19.00
C ARG A 252 -25.75 22.22 -19.41
N LYS A 253 -26.00 22.02 -20.72
CA LYS A 253 -26.99 21.08 -21.21
C LYS A 253 -26.71 19.64 -20.79
N ARG A 254 -25.44 19.22 -20.78
CA ARG A 254 -25.05 17.88 -20.33
C ARG A 254 -25.18 17.69 -18.82
N LEU A 255 -24.85 18.70 -18.01
CA LEU A 255 -25.11 18.66 -16.57
C LEU A 255 -26.60 18.53 -16.24
N ILE A 256 -27.48 19.19 -17.03
CA ILE A 256 -28.91 19.06 -16.92
C ILE A 256 -29.36 17.64 -17.33
N ALA A 257 -28.84 17.10 -18.43
CA ALA A 257 -29.15 15.75 -18.87
C ALA A 257 -28.69 14.67 -17.89
N LEU A 258 -27.61 14.88 -17.17
CA LEU A 258 -27.15 13.99 -16.08
C LEU A 258 -28.06 14.05 -14.85
N SER A 259 -28.63 15.24 -14.52
CA SER A 259 -29.62 15.37 -13.45
C SER A 259 -30.94 14.68 -13.83
N ASP A 260 -31.33 14.73 -15.10
CA ASP A 260 -32.54 14.04 -15.62
C ASP A 260 -32.35 12.51 -15.66
N ALA A 261 -31.10 12.03 -15.72
CA ALA A 261 -30.77 10.59 -15.68
C ALA A 261 -30.65 10.01 -14.24
N HIS A 262 -31.22 10.69 -13.26
CA HIS A 262 -31.21 10.29 -11.83
C HIS A 262 -29.83 10.24 -11.16
N PHE A 263 -28.86 11.05 -11.62
CA PHE A 263 -27.61 11.27 -10.91
C PHE A 263 -27.73 12.51 -10.01
N VAL A 264 -27.42 12.34 -8.73
CA VAL A 264 -27.37 13.46 -7.77
C VAL A 264 -25.92 13.88 -7.57
N ARG A 265 -25.61 15.16 -7.78
CA ARG A 265 -24.30 15.71 -7.48
C ARG A 265 -24.06 15.64 -5.97
N ILE A 266 -22.95 15.00 -5.57
CA ILE A 266 -22.55 14.91 -4.17
C ILE A 266 -21.59 16.06 -3.89
N ASN A 267 -22.01 17.00 -3.01
CA ASN A 267 -21.09 18.01 -2.47
C ASN A 267 -20.25 17.37 -1.36
N HIS A 268 -19.05 16.98 -1.67
CA HIS A 268 -18.06 16.64 -0.65
C HIS A 268 -17.38 17.92 -0.18
N GLN A 269 -17.46 18.23 1.11
CA GLN A 269 -16.84 19.41 1.73
C GLN A 269 -15.31 19.47 1.58
N ASN A 270 -14.67 18.40 1.11
CA ASN A 270 -13.22 18.26 0.94
C ASN A 270 -12.77 18.17 -0.53
N VAL A 271 -13.61 18.45 -1.51
CA VAL A 271 -13.24 18.39 -2.93
C VAL A 271 -12.84 19.78 -3.41
N ALA A 272 -11.58 20.15 -3.14
CA ALA A 272 -10.99 21.42 -3.60
C ALA A 272 -10.62 21.44 -5.09
N ASP A 273 -10.93 20.39 -5.86
CA ASP A 273 -10.47 20.22 -7.24
C ASP A 273 -11.50 20.55 -8.33
N GLY A 274 -12.71 20.96 -7.93
CA GLY A 274 -13.78 21.29 -8.88
C GLY A 274 -14.37 20.09 -9.62
N ARG A 275 -13.95 18.85 -9.34
CA ARG A 275 -14.48 17.65 -9.98
C ARG A 275 -15.91 17.37 -9.52
N GLY A 276 -16.79 17.00 -10.45
CA GLY A 276 -18.15 16.60 -10.12
C GLY A 276 -18.22 15.13 -9.70
N TYR A 277 -18.62 14.86 -8.46
CA TYR A 277 -19.02 13.52 -8.03
C TYR A 277 -20.53 13.39 -8.11
N TYR A 278 -21.00 12.25 -8.59
CA TYR A 278 -22.41 11.96 -8.79
C TYR A 278 -22.74 10.60 -8.20
N MET A 279 -23.93 10.47 -7.66
CA MET A 279 -24.45 9.21 -7.14
C MET A 279 -25.70 8.81 -7.91
N ASP A 280 -25.81 7.56 -8.35
CA ASP A 280 -27.03 7.02 -8.94
C ASP A 280 -28.00 6.52 -7.86
N ILE A 281 -29.20 6.12 -8.28
CA ILE A 281 -30.27 5.63 -7.40
C ILE A 281 -29.93 4.33 -6.66
N SER A 282 -28.89 3.60 -7.10
CA SER A 282 -28.40 2.38 -6.45
C SER A 282 -27.26 2.65 -5.45
N GLY A 283 -26.90 3.91 -5.23
CA GLY A 283 -25.83 4.30 -4.34
C GLY A 283 -24.43 4.21 -4.95
N ARG A 284 -24.30 3.97 -6.25
CA ARG A 284 -22.99 3.96 -6.92
C ARG A 284 -22.49 5.38 -7.10
N ILE A 285 -21.20 5.60 -6.78
CA ILE A 285 -20.55 6.90 -6.89
C ILE A 285 -19.68 6.95 -8.14
N TYR A 286 -19.83 7.99 -8.90
CA TYR A 286 -19.14 8.23 -10.17
C TYR A 286 -18.39 9.54 -10.11
N LEU A 287 -17.22 9.57 -10.78
CA LEU A 287 -16.49 10.77 -11.10
C LEU A 287 -16.76 11.15 -12.56
N TYR A 288 -17.18 12.39 -12.79
CA TYR A 288 -17.30 12.93 -14.14
C TYR A 288 -15.95 13.51 -14.58
N LEU A 289 -15.42 12.97 -15.66
CA LEU A 289 -14.18 13.43 -16.31
C LEU A 289 -14.55 14.34 -17.48
N GLU A 290 -14.45 15.65 -17.29
CA GLU A 290 -14.77 16.66 -18.32
C GLU A 290 -13.91 16.52 -19.58
N GLU A 291 -12.63 16.11 -19.42
CA GLU A 291 -11.68 15.98 -20.51
C GLU A 291 -12.10 14.97 -21.59
N CYS A 292 -12.82 13.94 -21.22
CA CYS A 292 -13.27 12.88 -22.12
C CYS A 292 -14.80 12.65 -22.09
N ASP A 293 -15.54 13.49 -21.38
CA ASP A 293 -17.01 13.40 -21.25
C ASP A 293 -17.48 12.02 -20.77
N ARG A 294 -16.83 11.47 -19.75
CA ARG A 294 -17.12 10.13 -19.24
C ARG A 294 -17.40 10.14 -17.74
N MET A 295 -18.37 9.32 -17.35
CA MET A 295 -18.61 8.94 -15.96
C MET A 295 -17.83 7.69 -15.65
N VAL A 296 -17.00 7.74 -14.61
CA VAL A 296 -16.20 6.59 -14.14
C VAL A 296 -16.72 6.18 -12.78
N HIS A 297 -17.20 4.95 -12.66
CA HIS A 297 -17.59 4.38 -11.37
C HIS A 297 -16.38 4.27 -10.46
N ILE A 298 -16.47 4.80 -9.25
CA ILE A 298 -15.35 4.84 -8.30
C ILE A 298 -15.60 4.01 -7.04
N ARG A 299 -16.86 3.90 -6.60
CA ARG A 299 -17.25 3.07 -5.45
C ARG A 299 -18.77 2.97 -5.32
N ASP A 300 -19.21 2.06 -4.45
CA ASP A 300 -20.59 2.06 -3.95
C ASP A 300 -20.65 2.90 -2.66
N ALA A 301 -21.79 3.58 -2.44
CA ALA A 301 -22.02 4.25 -1.17
C ALA A 301 -22.23 3.18 -0.09
N GLU A 302 -21.61 3.35 1.06
CA GLU A 302 -21.91 2.53 2.23
C GLU A 302 -23.37 2.78 2.64
N ALA A 303 -24.11 1.68 2.86
CA ALA A 303 -25.50 1.71 3.29
C ALA A 303 -25.64 2.13 4.75
#